data_c233ef15c7094e1c162785e5214fcb56
#
_entry.id   c233ef15c7094e1c162785e5214fcb56
#
_cell.length_a   1.000
_cell.length_b   1.000
_cell.length_c   1.000
_cell.angle_alpha   90.00
_cell.angle_beta   90.00
_cell.angle_gamma   90.00
#
_symmetry.space_group_name_H-M   'P 1'
#
loop_
_entity.id
_entity.type
_entity.pdbx_description
1 polymer ?
#
loop_
_entity_poly.entity_id
_entity_poly.type
_entity_poly.pdbx_seq_one_letter_code
_entity_poly.pdbx_strand_id
1 'polypeptide(L)'
;MAPGERIGLVGVNGSGKTTLLRAIAGDYPLAEGRRVEGQTTKIGWLRQELDDLDPSRRVIDVVEDVATYITLGKKEMSASQLAERLGFSPKRQRTPVGDLSGGERRRLQLTRVLMSEPNVLLLDEPTNDLDIDTLQELENLLDSWPGTLVVISHDRYLIERIADVTYALFDDGALTNLPGGIDQYLERRKSMTEDSGVLDLGDTAPKEKPADGLSGQERRELMKKMKSLDRKMEKLHEEAAALESEIATMSGEAEPDFEAIGAKTGQVAELRAEREELEVEWLELGERLEG
;
A
#
# COMPACT_ATOMS: atom_id res chain seq x y z
N MET A 1 8.26 13.68 -15.73
CA MET A 1 6.96 13.00 -15.81
C MET A 1 6.16 13.67 -16.92
N ALA A 2 5.62 12.88 -17.81
CA ALA A 2 4.73 13.35 -18.88
C ALA A 2 3.26 13.36 -18.39
N PRO A 3 2.38 14.18 -18.99
CA PRO A 3 0.96 14.15 -18.69
C PRO A 3 0.35 12.77 -18.99
N GLY A 4 -0.38 12.20 -18.04
CA GLY A 4 -1.00 10.88 -18.13
C GLY A 4 -0.06 9.70 -17.88
N GLU A 5 1.21 9.93 -17.54
CA GLU A 5 2.17 8.87 -17.20
C GLU A 5 1.82 8.24 -15.84
N ARG A 6 1.88 6.92 -15.78
CA ARG A 6 1.57 6.14 -14.57
C ARG A 6 2.80 5.39 -14.10
N ILE A 7 3.31 5.80 -12.95
CA ILE A 7 4.58 5.34 -12.41
C ILE A 7 4.35 4.56 -11.13
N GLY A 8 4.79 3.30 -11.10
CA GLY A 8 4.96 2.50 -9.90
C GLY A 8 6.36 2.70 -9.31
N LEU A 9 6.45 2.94 -8.02
CA LEU A 9 7.71 3.08 -7.32
C LEU A 9 7.83 2.00 -6.25
N VAL A 10 8.80 1.12 -6.40
CA VAL A 10 9.08 0.02 -5.49
C VAL A 10 10.44 0.20 -4.82
N GLY A 11 10.67 -0.46 -3.71
CA GLY A 11 11.93 -0.40 -2.97
C GLY A 11 11.75 -0.84 -1.53
N VAL A 12 12.85 -1.14 -0.83
CA VAL A 12 12.83 -1.50 0.58
C VAL A 12 12.36 -0.33 1.46
N ASN A 13 11.91 -0.64 2.67
CA ASN A 13 11.61 0.41 3.65
C ASN A 13 12.90 1.19 3.97
N GLY A 14 12.77 2.51 4.09
CA GLY A 14 13.92 3.39 4.31
C GLY A 14 14.73 3.77 3.06
N SER A 15 14.47 3.21 1.87
CA SER A 15 15.19 3.55 0.63
C SER A 15 14.95 4.99 0.13
N GLY A 16 14.04 5.75 0.76
CA GLY A 16 13.77 7.14 0.40
C GLY A 16 12.59 7.36 -0.54
N LYS A 17 11.70 6.37 -0.75
CA LYS A 17 10.51 6.49 -1.62
C LYS A 17 9.62 7.68 -1.23
N THR A 18 9.23 7.78 0.03
CA THR A 18 8.44 8.91 0.56
C THR A 18 9.17 10.25 0.40
N THR A 19 10.50 10.26 0.61
CA THR A 19 11.32 11.45 0.39
C THR A 19 11.31 11.88 -1.08
N LEU A 20 11.33 10.94 -2.02
CA LEU A 20 11.18 11.22 -3.44
C LEU A 20 9.80 11.82 -3.75
N LEU A 21 8.71 11.28 -3.19
CA LEU A 21 7.38 11.90 -3.35
C LEU A 21 7.33 13.31 -2.76
N ARG A 22 7.96 13.54 -1.59
CA ARG A 22 8.09 14.88 -0.99
C ARG A 22 8.83 15.85 -1.92
N ALA A 23 9.91 15.40 -2.55
CA ALA A 23 10.65 16.20 -3.52
C ALA A 23 9.81 16.52 -4.76
N ILE A 24 9.05 15.56 -5.28
CA ILE A 24 8.12 15.75 -6.39
C ILE A 24 7.01 16.74 -6.01
N ALA A 25 6.45 16.64 -4.82
CA ALA A 25 5.43 17.55 -4.29
C ALA A 25 5.95 18.98 -4.03
N GLY A 26 7.25 19.13 -3.85
CA GLY A 26 7.88 20.41 -3.49
C GLY A 26 7.98 20.63 -1.98
N ASP A 27 7.70 19.62 -1.17
CA ASP A 27 7.75 19.64 0.29
C ASP A 27 9.12 19.22 0.85
N TYR A 28 10.08 18.94 -0.01
CA TYR A 28 11.44 18.57 0.37
C TYR A 28 12.48 19.34 -0.47
N PRO A 29 13.47 19.99 0.15
CA PRO A 29 14.51 20.74 -0.57
C PRO A 29 15.40 19.79 -1.36
N LEU A 30 15.71 20.14 -2.60
CA LEU A 30 16.65 19.40 -3.42
C LEU A 30 18.08 19.80 -3.04
N ALA A 31 18.97 18.81 -2.86
CA ALA A 31 20.39 19.06 -2.66
C ALA A 31 21.04 19.59 -3.94
N GLU A 32 20.63 19.07 -5.11
CA GLU A 32 21.11 19.46 -6.42
C GLU A 32 19.96 19.42 -7.44
N GLY A 33 20.12 20.11 -8.55
CA GLY A 33 19.14 20.17 -9.61
C GLY A 33 18.02 21.19 -9.36
N ARG A 34 16.93 21.06 -10.09
CA ARG A 34 15.75 21.93 -9.95
C ARG A 34 14.47 21.15 -10.22
N ARG A 35 13.44 21.45 -9.45
CA ARG A 35 12.06 21.05 -9.76
C ARG A 35 11.43 22.09 -10.69
N VAL A 36 10.82 21.60 -11.75
CA VAL A 36 10.06 22.48 -12.67
C VAL A 36 8.62 22.02 -12.63
N GLU A 37 7.73 22.91 -12.25
CA GLU A 37 6.30 22.66 -12.16
C GLU A 37 5.57 23.39 -13.29
N GLY A 38 4.65 22.68 -13.96
CA GLY A 38 3.79 23.27 -14.97
C GLY A 38 2.76 24.22 -14.34
N GLN A 39 2.38 25.29 -15.05
CA GLN A 39 1.44 26.31 -14.55
C GLN A 39 0.05 25.75 -14.20
N THR A 40 -0.35 24.64 -14.83
CA THR A 40 -1.65 23.98 -14.61
C THR A 40 -1.55 22.77 -13.69
N THR A 41 -0.38 22.50 -13.12
CA THR A 41 -0.17 21.34 -12.24
C THR A 41 -0.95 21.51 -10.96
N LYS A 42 -1.78 20.50 -10.64
CA LYS A 42 -2.53 20.41 -9.40
C LYS A 42 -2.24 19.05 -8.78
N ILE A 43 -1.40 19.05 -7.76
CA ILE A 43 -0.95 17.83 -7.09
C ILE A 43 -1.94 17.48 -5.99
N GLY A 44 -2.50 16.27 -6.06
CA GLY A 44 -3.16 15.60 -4.95
C GLY A 44 -2.19 14.60 -4.34
N TRP A 45 -2.02 14.65 -3.04
CA TRP A 45 -1.10 13.75 -2.36
C TRP A 45 -1.76 13.06 -1.17
N LEU A 46 -1.89 11.74 -1.25
CA LEU A 46 -2.26 10.89 -0.13
C LEU A 46 -0.99 10.58 0.66
N ARG A 47 -0.80 11.29 1.78
CA ARG A 47 0.34 11.12 2.68
C ARG A 47 0.13 9.91 3.59
N GLN A 48 1.22 9.37 4.11
CA GLN A 48 1.17 8.33 5.12
C GLN A 48 0.63 8.87 6.46
N GLU A 49 0.97 10.12 6.80
CA GLU A 49 0.45 10.81 7.99
C GLU A 49 -0.98 11.27 7.76
N LEU A 50 -1.83 11.10 8.78
CA LEU A 50 -3.23 11.54 8.73
C LEU A 50 -3.31 13.06 8.93
N ASP A 51 -4.12 13.73 8.10
CA ASP A 51 -4.43 15.15 8.30
C ASP A 51 -5.14 15.37 9.63
N ASP A 52 -4.87 16.52 10.26
CA ASP A 52 -5.54 16.95 11.48
C ASP A 52 -6.95 17.47 11.15
N LEU A 53 -7.91 16.56 11.13
CA LEU A 53 -9.31 16.86 10.84
C LEU A 53 -10.06 17.12 12.15
N ASP A 54 -10.93 18.15 12.15
CA ASP A 54 -11.82 18.41 13.30
C ASP A 54 -12.68 17.17 13.59
N PRO A 55 -12.50 16.51 14.76
CA PRO A 55 -13.17 15.26 15.08
C PRO A 55 -14.68 15.40 15.25
N SER A 56 -15.20 16.61 15.47
CA SER A 56 -16.62 16.87 15.66
C SER A 56 -17.41 16.95 14.35
N ARG A 57 -16.73 17.16 13.23
CA ARG A 57 -17.35 17.32 11.91
C ARG A 57 -17.78 15.98 11.33
N ARG A 58 -18.85 16.00 10.53
CA ARG A 58 -19.31 14.80 9.81
C ARG A 58 -18.39 14.49 8.64
N VAL A 59 -18.28 13.22 8.31
CA VAL A 59 -17.52 12.74 7.14
C VAL A 59 -17.91 13.49 5.88
N ILE A 60 -19.22 13.59 5.58
CA ILE A 60 -19.68 14.25 4.34
C ILE A 60 -19.35 15.74 4.31
N ASP A 61 -19.48 16.44 5.44
CA ASP A 61 -19.19 17.87 5.51
C ASP A 61 -17.72 18.15 5.20
N VAL A 62 -16.82 17.30 5.69
CA VAL A 62 -15.37 17.39 5.45
C VAL A 62 -15.00 17.09 3.99
N VAL A 63 -15.76 16.23 3.32
CA VAL A 63 -15.59 15.96 1.89
C VAL A 63 -16.14 17.11 1.04
N GLU A 64 -17.33 17.62 1.37
CA GLU A 64 -17.98 18.72 0.66
C GLU A 64 -17.26 20.07 0.80
N ASP A 65 -16.46 20.27 1.87
CA ASP A 65 -15.56 21.43 1.98
C ASP A 65 -14.56 21.54 0.83
N VAL A 66 -14.17 20.41 0.25
CA VAL A 66 -13.26 20.39 -0.88
C VAL A 66 -14.00 20.71 -2.19
N ALA A 67 -15.07 19.98 -2.46
CA ALA A 67 -15.98 20.18 -3.58
C ALA A 67 -17.29 19.40 -3.37
N THR A 68 -18.38 19.88 -3.95
CA THR A 68 -19.68 19.19 -3.92
C THR A 68 -19.81 18.14 -5.03
N TYR A 69 -19.14 18.40 -6.16
CA TYR A 69 -19.09 17.52 -7.35
C TYR A 69 -17.68 17.48 -7.90
N ILE A 70 -17.33 16.37 -8.53
CA ILE A 70 -16.08 16.19 -9.26
C ILE A 70 -16.34 15.54 -10.61
N THR A 71 -15.41 15.75 -11.55
CA THR A 71 -15.39 15.07 -12.84
C THR A 71 -14.29 14.02 -12.84
N LEU A 72 -14.66 12.74 -12.82
CA LEU A 72 -13.72 11.62 -12.97
C LEU A 72 -13.84 11.03 -14.39
N GLY A 73 -12.86 11.33 -15.22
CA GLY A 73 -12.90 10.96 -16.64
C GLY A 73 -14.05 11.65 -17.38
N LYS A 74 -15.09 10.90 -17.76
CA LYS A 74 -16.29 11.40 -18.48
C LYS A 74 -17.52 11.48 -17.59
N LYS A 75 -17.42 11.14 -16.32
CA LYS A 75 -18.55 11.07 -15.39
C LYS A 75 -18.43 12.14 -14.32
N GLU A 76 -19.51 12.88 -14.12
CA GLU A 76 -19.68 13.74 -12.95
C GLU A 76 -20.19 12.90 -11.78
N MET A 77 -19.66 13.15 -10.60
CA MET A 77 -19.94 12.41 -9.37
C MET A 77 -20.05 13.38 -8.19
N SER A 78 -21.07 13.21 -7.35
CA SER A 78 -21.17 13.99 -6.12
C SER A 78 -20.20 13.51 -5.04
N ALA A 79 -19.90 14.39 -4.07
CA ALA A 79 -19.11 14.04 -2.89
C ALA A 79 -19.65 12.80 -2.17
N SER A 80 -20.99 12.73 -2.00
CA SER A 80 -21.65 11.57 -1.38
C SER A 80 -21.47 10.28 -2.17
N GLN A 81 -21.56 10.34 -3.51
CA GLN A 81 -21.36 9.17 -4.37
C GLN A 81 -19.90 8.68 -4.34
N LEU A 82 -18.92 9.58 -4.35
CA LEU A 82 -17.52 9.20 -4.22
C LEU A 82 -17.23 8.59 -2.84
N ALA A 83 -17.75 9.22 -1.77
CA ALA A 83 -17.62 8.70 -0.42
C ALA A 83 -18.24 7.29 -0.29
N GLU A 84 -19.41 7.05 -0.91
CA GLU A 84 -20.07 5.74 -0.91
C GLU A 84 -19.23 4.69 -1.62
N ARG A 85 -18.64 5.00 -2.77
CA ARG A 85 -17.72 4.11 -3.49
C ARG A 85 -16.49 3.75 -2.68
N LEU A 86 -15.99 4.68 -1.86
CA LEU A 86 -14.86 4.46 -0.97
C LEU A 86 -15.27 3.94 0.41
N GLY A 87 -16.42 3.27 0.51
CA GLY A 87 -16.85 2.51 1.68
C GLY A 87 -17.59 3.31 2.76
N PHE A 88 -17.99 4.57 2.49
CA PHE A 88 -18.85 5.34 3.41
C PHE A 88 -20.31 5.24 3.02
N SER A 89 -21.05 4.30 3.59
CA SER A 89 -22.50 4.24 3.42
C SER A 89 -23.18 5.57 3.81
N PRO A 90 -24.40 5.88 3.31
CA PRO A 90 -25.11 7.13 3.63
C PRO A 90 -25.26 7.38 5.14
N LYS A 91 -25.35 6.31 5.95
CA LYS A 91 -25.37 6.40 7.42
C LYS A 91 -23.99 6.80 7.95
N ARG A 92 -22.92 6.17 7.42
CA ARG A 92 -21.55 6.41 7.86
C ARG A 92 -21.03 7.80 7.48
N GLN A 93 -21.49 8.35 6.36
CA GLN A 93 -21.20 9.73 5.93
C GLN A 93 -21.65 10.79 6.94
N ARG A 94 -22.66 10.49 7.77
CA ARG A 94 -23.18 11.40 8.81
C ARG A 94 -22.48 11.24 10.17
N THR A 95 -21.58 10.30 10.30
CA THR A 95 -20.82 10.03 11.53
C THR A 95 -19.75 11.10 11.72
N PRO A 96 -19.45 11.55 12.96
CA PRO A 96 -18.31 12.41 13.24
C PRO A 96 -16.98 11.76 12.85
N VAL A 97 -16.04 12.56 12.35
CA VAL A 97 -14.70 12.10 11.96
C VAL A 97 -13.95 11.46 13.13
N GLY A 98 -14.20 11.94 14.36
CA GLY A 98 -13.61 11.38 15.58
C GLY A 98 -13.96 9.91 15.83
N ASP A 99 -15.12 9.45 15.34
CA ASP A 99 -15.62 8.08 15.52
C ASP A 99 -15.14 7.11 14.42
N LEU A 100 -14.27 7.57 13.52
CA LEU A 100 -13.70 6.76 12.45
C LEU A 100 -12.51 5.93 12.95
N SER A 101 -12.42 4.69 12.49
CA SER A 101 -11.20 3.88 12.60
C SER A 101 -10.04 4.47 11.80
N GLY A 102 -8.81 3.99 12.01
CA GLY A 102 -7.63 4.41 11.25
C GLY A 102 -7.82 4.23 9.74
N GLY A 103 -8.27 3.05 9.31
CA GLY A 103 -8.54 2.76 7.90
C GLY A 103 -9.66 3.63 7.30
N GLU A 104 -10.73 3.92 8.06
CA GLU A 104 -11.77 4.85 7.61
C GLU A 104 -11.25 6.28 7.47
N ARG A 105 -10.38 6.74 8.37
CA ARG A 105 -9.73 8.06 8.23
C ARG A 105 -8.86 8.11 6.99
N ARG A 106 -8.13 7.02 6.68
CA ARG A 106 -7.32 6.89 5.47
C ARG A 106 -8.19 7.00 4.21
N ARG A 107 -9.32 6.29 4.16
CA ARG A 107 -10.31 6.38 3.08
C ARG A 107 -10.89 7.78 2.93
N LEU A 108 -11.17 8.46 4.06
CA LEU A 108 -11.64 9.84 4.04
C LEU A 108 -10.62 10.80 3.44
N GLN A 109 -9.35 10.66 3.79
CA GLN A 109 -8.27 11.45 3.16
C GLN A 109 -8.18 11.21 1.66
N LEU A 110 -8.21 9.94 1.24
CA LEU A 110 -8.22 9.58 -0.17
C LEU A 110 -9.40 10.22 -0.91
N THR A 111 -10.61 10.16 -0.31
CA THR A 111 -11.82 10.80 -0.83
C THR A 111 -11.59 12.30 -1.02
N ARG A 112 -11.04 12.99 -0.04
CA ARG A 112 -10.75 14.43 -0.10
C ARG A 112 -9.71 14.78 -1.15
N VAL A 113 -8.65 13.97 -1.26
CA VAL A 113 -7.62 14.15 -2.30
C VAL A 113 -8.23 14.03 -3.69
N LEU A 114 -9.05 13.03 -3.94
CA LEU A 114 -9.74 12.87 -5.23
C LEU A 114 -10.76 13.99 -5.50
N MET A 115 -11.50 14.44 -4.47
CA MET A 115 -12.43 15.58 -4.58
C MET A 115 -11.75 16.89 -4.99
N SER A 116 -10.46 17.04 -4.74
CA SER A 116 -9.72 18.21 -5.17
C SER A 116 -9.44 18.27 -6.68
N GLU A 117 -9.87 17.27 -7.44
CA GLU A 117 -9.63 17.16 -8.90
C GLU A 117 -8.15 17.38 -9.29
N PRO A 118 -7.21 16.60 -8.73
CA PRO A 118 -5.80 16.73 -9.10
C PRO A 118 -5.59 16.23 -10.54
N ASN A 119 -4.56 16.76 -11.21
CA ASN A 119 -4.07 16.21 -12.47
C ASN A 119 -2.74 15.47 -12.32
N VAL A 120 -2.14 15.56 -11.13
CA VAL A 120 -1.03 14.71 -10.68
C VAL A 120 -1.42 14.12 -9.32
N LEU A 121 -1.41 12.80 -9.21
CA LEU A 121 -1.77 12.10 -7.99
C LEU A 121 -0.56 11.34 -7.44
N LEU A 122 -0.21 11.63 -6.20
CA LEU A 122 0.87 10.96 -5.46
C LEU A 122 0.23 10.10 -4.38
N LEU A 123 0.45 8.79 -4.45
CA LEU A 123 -0.09 7.84 -3.49
C LEU A 123 1.06 7.12 -2.78
N ASP A 124 1.11 7.26 -1.46
CA ASP A 124 2.08 6.58 -0.60
C ASP A 124 1.38 5.47 0.17
N GLU A 125 1.62 4.21 -0.23
CA GLU A 125 1.01 3.00 0.32
C GLU A 125 -0.53 3.11 0.43
N PRO A 126 -1.25 3.34 -0.69
CA PRO A 126 -2.69 3.61 -0.65
C PRO A 126 -3.53 2.38 -0.26
N THR A 127 -2.97 1.18 -0.33
CA THR A 127 -3.63 -0.10 -0.03
C THR A 127 -3.64 -0.44 1.44
N ASN A 128 -2.78 0.18 2.24
CA ASN A 128 -2.73 -0.07 3.68
C ASN A 128 -4.06 0.28 4.32
N ASP A 129 -4.56 -0.62 5.17
CA ASP A 129 -5.81 -0.48 5.92
C ASP A 129 -7.11 -0.43 5.06
N LEU A 130 -7.05 -0.85 3.79
CA LEU A 130 -8.22 -0.98 2.93
C LEU A 130 -8.75 -2.42 2.94
N ASP A 131 -10.07 -2.57 3.04
CA ASP A 131 -10.73 -3.84 2.74
C ASP A 131 -10.76 -4.11 1.23
N ILE A 132 -10.98 -5.37 0.85
CA ILE A 132 -10.92 -5.84 -0.54
C ILE A 132 -11.86 -5.05 -1.45
N ASP A 133 -13.08 -4.77 -0.99
CA ASP A 133 -14.09 -4.07 -1.79
C ASP A 133 -13.66 -2.63 -2.07
N THR A 134 -13.14 -1.94 -1.04
CA THR A 134 -12.61 -0.57 -1.18
C THR A 134 -11.36 -0.54 -2.07
N LEU A 135 -10.50 -1.55 -1.98
CA LEU A 135 -9.32 -1.68 -2.84
C LEU A 135 -9.73 -1.81 -4.32
N GLN A 136 -10.69 -2.68 -4.63
CA GLN A 136 -11.21 -2.85 -5.99
C GLN A 136 -11.82 -1.55 -6.53
N GLU A 137 -12.57 -0.82 -5.70
CA GLU A 137 -13.13 0.47 -6.09
C GLU A 137 -12.04 1.52 -6.33
N LEU A 138 -10.99 1.56 -5.50
CA LEU A 138 -9.83 2.42 -5.73
C LEU A 138 -9.15 2.09 -7.07
N GLU A 139 -8.88 0.83 -7.33
CA GLU A 139 -8.30 0.38 -8.60
C GLU A 139 -9.16 0.80 -9.80
N ASN A 140 -10.49 0.60 -9.75
CA ASN A 140 -11.41 1.00 -10.81
C ASN A 140 -11.44 2.51 -11.02
N LEU A 141 -11.34 3.30 -9.94
CA LEU A 141 -11.25 4.76 -10.01
C LEU A 141 -9.94 5.21 -10.66
N LEU A 142 -8.82 4.62 -10.23
CA LEU A 142 -7.49 4.94 -10.75
C LEU A 142 -7.34 4.50 -12.21
N ASP A 143 -7.91 3.35 -12.61
CA ASP A 143 -7.86 2.85 -13.99
C ASP A 143 -8.51 3.82 -14.97
N SER A 144 -9.63 4.42 -14.59
CA SER A 144 -10.35 5.40 -15.40
C SER A 144 -9.85 6.85 -15.26
N TRP A 145 -8.92 7.12 -14.34
CA TRP A 145 -8.45 8.46 -14.06
C TRP A 145 -7.39 8.92 -15.09
N PRO A 146 -7.57 10.08 -15.76
CA PRO A 146 -6.76 10.47 -16.90
C PRO A 146 -5.47 11.22 -16.55
N GLY A 147 -5.21 11.47 -15.27
CA GLY A 147 -4.06 12.25 -14.79
C GLY A 147 -2.76 11.45 -14.69
N THR A 148 -1.69 12.13 -14.31
CA THR A 148 -0.39 11.54 -14.02
C THR A 148 -0.37 10.94 -12.63
N LEU A 149 0.00 9.67 -12.50
CA LEU A 149 0.00 8.91 -11.25
C LEU A 149 1.41 8.51 -10.85
N VAL A 150 1.77 8.74 -9.59
CA VAL A 150 2.93 8.10 -8.96
C VAL A 150 2.44 7.36 -7.73
N VAL A 151 2.64 6.05 -7.69
CA VAL A 151 2.21 5.20 -6.59
C VAL A 151 3.39 4.44 -6.00
N ILE A 152 3.53 4.52 -4.68
CA ILE A 152 4.37 3.62 -3.90
C ILE A 152 3.44 2.55 -3.36
N SER A 153 3.74 1.29 -3.61
CA SER A 153 3.04 0.17 -2.99
C SER A 153 3.92 -1.07 -2.95
N HIS A 154 3.68 -1.89 -1.95
CA HIS A 154 4.18 -3.25 -1.88
C HIS A 154 3.21 -4.26 -2.50
N ASP A 155 2.00 -3.82 -2.83
CA ASP A 155 1.01 -4.62 -3.52
C ASP A 155 1.36 -4.75 -5.01
N ARG A 156 1.77 -5.97 -5.37
CA ARG A 156 2.16 -6.32 -6.73
C ARG A 156 1.00 -6.14 -7.71
N TYR A 157 -0.19 -6.58 -7.34
CA TYR A 157 -1.36 -6.54 -8.22
C TYR A 157 -1.78 -5.11 -8.52
N LEU A 158 -1.74 -4.23 -7.51
CA LEU A 158 -2.00 -2.82 -7.71
C LEU A 158 -1.00 -2.21 -8.69
N ILE A 159 0.31 -2.41 -8.47
CA ILE A 159 1.36 -1.86 -9.35
C ILE A 159 1.21 -2.36 -10.79
N GLU A 160 1.02 -3.67 -11.00
CA GLU A 160 0.87 -4.25 -12.33
C GLU A 160 -0.38 -3.74 -13.05
N ARG A 161 -1.44 -3.46 -12.31
CA ARG A 161 -2.72 -3.00 -12.87
C ARG A 161 -2.72 -1.53 -13.25
N ILE A 162 -2.11 -0.66 -12.44
CA ILE A 162 -2.27 0.79 -12.59
C ILE A 162 -1.03 1.52 -13.11
N ALA A 163 0.16 0.90 -13.11
CA ALA A 163 1.40 1.52 -13.54
C ALA A 163 1.82 1.07 -14.94
N ASP A 164 2.16 2.04 -15.81
CA ASP A 164 2.72 1.76 -17.14
C ASP A 164 4.23 1.52 -17.07
N VAL A 165 4.88 2.15 -16.09
CA VAL A 165 6.33 2.08 -15.88
C VAL A 165 6.63 1.87 -14.40
N THR A 166 7.52 0.94 -14.09
CA THR A 166 7.95 0.69 -12.72
C THR A 166 9.40 1.13 -12.53
N TYR A 167 9.63 1.87 -11.44
CA TYR A 167 10.97 2.22 -10.99
C TYR A 167 11.25 1.58 -9.63
N ALA A 168 12.49 1.17 -9.42
CA ALA A 168 12.98 0.76 -8.12
C ALA A 168 13.92 1.79 -7.53
N LEU A 169 13.78 2.03 -6.23
CA LEU A 169 14.76 2.74 -5.44
C LEU A 169 15.51 1.73 -4.59
N PHE A 170 16.77 1.48 -4.95
CA PHE A 170 17.65 0.56 -4.23
C PHE A 170 18.43 1.30 -3.13
N ASP A 171 19.13 0.55 -2.29
CA ASP A 171 19.91 1.08 -1.16
C ASP A 171 21.08 2.00 -1.58
N ASP A 172 21.49 1.94 -2.86
CA ASP A 172 22.47 2.84 -3.47
C ASP A 172 21.89 4.25 -3.76
N GLY A 173 20.61 4.47 -3.51
CA GLY A 173 19.88 5.71 -3.81
C GLY A 173 19.61 5.92 -5.31
N ALA A 174 19.93 4.96 -6.16
CA ALA A 174 19.69 5.06 -7.60
C ALA A 174 18.24 4.70 -7.94
N LEU A 175 17.60 5.57 -8.73
CA LEU A 175 16.30 5.29 -9.32
C LEU A 175 16.49 4.49 -10.61
N THR A 176 16.14 3.20 -10.57
CA THR A 176 16.34 2.27 -11.68
C THR A 176 15.02 1.96 -12.36
N ASN A 177 14.95 2.15 -13.68
CA ASN A 177 13.79 1.71 -14.46
C ASN A 177 13.77 0.18 -14.56
N LEU A 178 12.60 -0.42 -14.38
CA LEU A 178 12.36 -1.86 -14.43
C LEU A 178 11.39 -2.19 -15.58
N PRO A 179 11.90 -2.42 -16.81
CA PRO A 179 11.04 -2.79 -17.94
C PRO A 179 10.28 -4.11 -17.73
N GLY A 180 10.78 -5.00 -16.89
CA GLY A 180 10.11 -6.25 -16.48
C GLY A 180 9.21 -6.09 -15.25
N GLY A 181 8.91 -4.84 -14.86
CA GLY A 181 8.01 -4.56 -13.74
C GLY A 181 8.52 -5.05 -12.39
N ILE A 182 7.58 -5.37 -11.53
CA ILE A 182 7.88 -5.79 -10.15
C ILE A 182 8.59 -7.16 -10.08
N ASP A 183 8.37 -8.04 -11.07
CA ASP A 183 9.09 -9.32 -11.15
C ASP A 183 10.59 -9.13 -11.29
N GLN A 184 11.02 -8.21 -12.14
CA GLN A 184 12.42 -7.85 -12.29
C GLN A 184 13.00 -7.28 -10.99
N TYR A 185 12.21 -6.53 -10.22
CA TYR A 185 12.62 -6.05 -8.89
C TYR A 185 12.89 -7.22 -7.95
N LEU A 186 11.98 -8.18 -7.88
CA LEU A 186 12.10 -9.36 -7.01
C LEU A 186 13.30 -10.24 -7.39
N GLU A 187 13.54 -10.44 -8.68
CA GLU A 187 14.71 -11.20 -9.18
C GLU A 187 16.04 -10.50 -8.82
N ARG A 188 16.13 -9.19 -9.08
CA ARG A 188 17.33 -8.41 -8.71
C ARG A 188 17.56 -8.39 -7.20
N ARG A 189 16.51 -8.29 -6.41
CA ARG A 189 16.61 -8.34 -4.95
C ARG A 189 17.10 -9.70 -4.47
N LYS A 190 16.65 -10.81 -5.07
CA LYS A 190 17.14 -12.17 -4.78
C LYS A 190 18.64 -12.29 -5.11
N SER A 191 19.07 -11.85 -6.29
CA SER A 191 20.48 -11.90 -6.69
C SER A 191 21.37 -11.05 -5.79
N MET A 192 20.95 -9.86 -5.39
CA MET A 192 21.70 -9.02 -4.45
C MET A 192 21.82 -9.65 -3.06
N THR A 193 20.82 -10.42 -2.62
CA THR A 193 20.84 -11.13 -1.33
C THR A 193 21.73 -12.38 -1.40
N GLU A 194 21.81 -13.01 -2.55
CA GLU A 194 22.70 -14.16 -2.81
C GLU A 194 24.16 -13.76 -2.98
N ASP A 195 24.44 -12.65 -3.64
CA ASP A 195 25.81 -12.09 -3.80
C ASP A 195 26.39 -11.54 -2.48
N SER A 196 25.52 -11.09 -1.56
CA SER A 196 25.93 -10.68 -0.20
C SER A 196 26.32 -11.87 0.70
N GLY A 197 26.12 -13.09 0.22
CA GLY A 197 26.42 -14.35 0.93
C GLY A 197 27.80 -14.94 0.64
N VAL A 198 28.59 -14.38 -0.27
CA VAL A 198 29.91 -14.93 -0.66
C VAL A 198 30.96 -13.83 -0.72
N LEU A 199 31.41 -13.34 0.43
CA LEU A 199 32.76 -12.78 0.62
C LEU A 199 33.18 -12.99 2.06
N ASP A 200 33.54 -14.24 2.37
CA ASP A 200 34.44 -14.54 3.47
C ASP A 200 35.83 -14.79 2.86
N LEU A 201 36.69 -13.79 2.87
CA LEU A 201 38.15 -13.95 2.79
C LEU A 201 38.85 -12.73 3.42
N GLY A 202 39.37 -12.95 4.64
CA GLY A 202 40.71 -12.52 5.01
C GLY A 202 40.90 -11.09 5.55
N ASP A 203 40.87 -10.99 6.86
CA ASP A 203 41.86 -10.35 7.73
C ASP A 203 42.38 -8.92 7.41
N THR A 204 41.97 -7.96 8.18
CA THR A 204 42.78 -7.09 9.07
C THR A 204 41.88 -6.00 9.71
N ALA A 205 41.90 -5.99 11.05
CA ALA A 205 41.25 -5.02 11.92
C ALA A 205 41.98 -3.65 11.94
N PRO A 206 41.35 -2.54 12.43
CA PRO A 206 41.02 -2.46 13.86
C PRO A 206 39.62 -1.89 14.18
N LYS A 207 39.22 -2.28 15.35
CA LYS A 207 38.05 -2.02 16.15
C LYS A 207 37.73 -0.54 16.37
N GLU A 208 36.44 -0.17 16.21
CA GLU A 208 35.76 0.70 17.17
C GLU A 208 34.31 0.22 17.33
N LYS A 209 33.89 0.03 18.59
CA LYS A 209 32.56 -0.37 19.00
C LYS A 209 31.64 0.85 19.02
N PRO A 210 30.36 0.73 18.66
CA PRO A 210 29.32 1.24 19.53
C PRO A 210 28.47 0.09 20.08
N ALA A 211 27.95 0.32 21.27
CA ALA A 211 27.15 -0.56 22.09
C ALA A 211 25.70 -0.66 21.55
N ASP A 212 25.06 -1.78 21.92
CA ASP A 212 23.65 -2.12 21.74
C ASP A 212 23.15 -2.34 20.31
N GLY A 213 23.28 -3.57 19.85
CA GLY A 213 22.63 -4.14 18.69
C GLY A 213 22.80 -5.66 18.69
N LEU A 214 21.76 -6.37 18.26
CA LEU A 214 21.71 -7.82 18.10
C LEU A 214 22.99 -8.37 17.42
N SER A 215 23.55 -9.47 17.96
CA SER A 215 24.68 -10.14 17.32
C SER A 215 24.30 -10.61 15.91
N GLY A 216 25.28 -10.68 15.01
CA GLY A 216 25.05 -11.13 13.63
C GLY A 216 24.41 -12.53 13.53
N GLN A 217 24.58 -13.36 14.58
CA GLN A 217 23.99 -14.68 14.67
C GLN A 217 22.49 -14.61 15.06
N GLU A 218 22.16 -13.79 16.05
CA GLU A 218 20.75 -13.54 16.46
C GLU A 218 19.95 -12.90 15.33
N ARG A 219 20.54 -11.97 14.60
CA ARG A 219 19.91 -11.34 13.42
C ARG A 219 19.59 -12.36 12.33
N ARG A 220 20.50 -13.33 12.07
CA ARG A 220 20.28 -14.39 11.11
C ARG A 220 19.17 -15.37 11.55
N GLU A 221 19.08 -15.67 12.84
CA GLU A 221 18.03 -16.54 13.39
C GLU A 221 16.66 -15.86 13.32
N LEU A 222 16.57 -14.57 13.65
CA LEU A 222 15.34 -13.78 13.52
C LEU A 222 14.87 -13.71 12.06
N MET A 223 15.76 -13.42 11.11
CA MET A 223 15.43 -13.41 9.68
C MET A 223 14.94 -14.79 9.18
N LYS A 224 15.57 -15.89 9.67
CA LYS A 224 15.14 -17.24 9.31
C LYS A 224 13.74 -17.54 9.86
N LYS A 225 13.43 -17.07 11.05
CA LYS A 225 12.12 -17.24 11.69
C LYS A 225 11.07 -16.41 10.94
N MET A 226 11.34 -15.16 10.59
CA MET A 226 10.45 -14.33 9.78
C MET A 226 10.13 -14.98 8.43
N LYS A 227 11.14 -15.48 7.71
CA LYS A 227 10.92 -16.19 6.43
C LYS A 227 10.09 -17.47 6.58
N SER A 228 10.16 -18.13 7.74
CA SER A 228 9.31 -19.29 8.04
C SER A 228 7.86 -18.88 8.29
N LEU A 229 7.64 -17.73 8.94
CA LEU A 229 6.31 -17.17 9.18
C LEU A 229 5.66 -16.70 7.88
N ASP A 230 6.41 -16.02 7.01
CA ASP A 230 5.95 -15.61 5.68
C ASP A 230 5.37 -16.80 4.89
N ARG A 231 6.13 -17.90 4.82
CA ARG A 231 5.67 -19.10 4.12
C ARG A 231 4.42 -19.73 4.72
N LYS A 232 4.27 -19.66 6.05
CA LYS A 232 3.07 -20.18 6.73
C LYS A 232 1.86 -19.30 6.44
N MET A 233 2.03 -17.98 6.50
CA MET A 233 0.97 -17.02 6.18
C MET A 233 0.51 -17.14 4.72
N GLU A 234 1.45 -17.30 3.78
CA GLU A 234 1.13 -17.53 2.37
C GLU A 234 0.32 -18.83 2.17
N LYS A 235 0.72 -19.91 2.83
CA LYS A 235 -0.02 -21.19 2.77
C LYS A 235 -1.44 -21.08 3.34
N LEU A 236 -1.61 -20.43 4.49
CA LEU A 236 -2.92 -20.19 5.08
C LEU A 236 -3.80 -19.31 4.18
N HIS A 237 -3.21 -18.34 3.50
CA HIS A 237 -3.92 -17.52 2.53
C HIS A 237 -4.41 -18.31 1.32
N GLU A 238 -3.55 -19.18 0.75
CA GLU A 238 -3.94 -20.05 -0.36
C GLU A 238 -5.04 -21.05 0.05
N GLU A 239 -4.96 -21.63 1.25
CA GLU A 239 -5.97 -22.55 1.77
C GLU A 239 -7.32 -21.83 1.99
N ALA A 240 -7.31 -20.62 2.53
CA ALA A 240 -8.52 -19.81 2.70
C ALA A 240 -9.15 -19.44 1.35
N ALA A 241 -8.35 -19.02 0.37
CA ALA A 241 -8.83 -18.68 -0.98
C ALA A 241 -9.43 -19.88 -1.71
N ALA A 242 -8.86 -21.08 -1.54
CA ALA A 242 -9.42 -22.31 -2.08
C ALA A 242 -10.80 -22.63 -1.51
N LEU A 243 -10.96 -22.52 -0.18
CA LEU A 243 -12.24 -22.74 0.49
C LEU A 243 -13.29 -21.69 0.09
N GLU A 244 -12.90 -20.43 -0.10
CA GLU A 244 -13.79 -19.36 -0.57
C GLU A 244 -14.30 -19.64 -2.00
N SER A 245 -13.42 -20.14 -2.88
CA SER A 245 -13.81 -20.56 -4.22
C SER A 245 -14.81 -21.74 -4.19
N GLU A 246 -14.63 -22.71 -3.28
CA GLU A 246 -15.57 -23.80 -3.08
C GLU A 246 -16.92 -23.30 -2.54
N ILE A 247 -16.92 -22.39 -1.56
CA ILE A 247 -18.12 -21.75 -1.03
C ILE A 247 -18.90 -21.03 -2.14
N ALA A 248 -18.19 -20.26 -3.00
CA ALA A 248 -18.80 -19.57 -4.11
C ALA A 248 -19.47 -20.53 -5.11
N THR A 249 -18.82 -21.67 -5.39
CA THR A 249 -19.36 -22.71 -6.27
C THR A 249 -20.61 -23.35 -5.67
N MET A 250 -20.57 -23.75 -4.39
CA MET A 250 -21.68 -24.37 -3.67
C MET A 250 -22.89 -23.42 -3.52
N SER A 251 -22.62 -22.13 -3.33
CA SER A 251 -23.66 -21.09 -3.23
C SER A 251 -24.39 -20.84 -4.55
N GLY A 252 -23.77 -21.18 -5.68
CA GLY A 252 -24.36 -21.05 -7.03
C GLY A 252 -25.18 -22.26 -7.47
N GLU A 253 -25.27 -23.33 -6.69
CA GLU A 253 -26.06 -24.53 -7.02
C GLU A 253 -27.57 -24.28 -6.86
N ALA A 254 -28.39 -25.06 -7.57
CA ALA A 254 -29.85 -24.93 -7.54
C ALA A 254 -30.46 -25.27 -6.14
N GLU A 255 -29.79 -26.11 -5.37
CA GLU A 255 -30.12 -26.45 -3.97
C GLU A 255 -28.85 -26.36 -3.12
N PRO A 256 -28.49 -25.17 -2.58
CA PRO A 256 -27.27 -24.99 -1.81
C PRO A 256 -27.31 -25.73 -0.46
N ASP A 257 -26.24 -26.44 -0.14
CA ASP A 257 -26.06 -27.04 1.19
C ASP A 257 -25.56 -25.97 2.17
N PHE A 258 -26.48 -25.33 2.87
CA PHE A 258 -26.17 -24.27 3.82
C PHE A 258 -25.37 -24.74 5.04
N GLU A 259 -25.48 -26.04 5.44
CA GLU A 259 -24.72 -26.59 6.56
C GLU A 259 -23.24 -26.74 6.17
N ALA A 260 -22.98 -27.29 4.98
CA ALA A 260 -21.62 -27.41 4.44
C ALA A 260 -20.98 -26.03 4.15
N ILE A 261 -21.74 -25.06 3.62
CA ILE A 261 -21.29 -23.69 3.42
C ILE A 261 -20.92 -23.03 4.76
N GLY A 262 -21.77 -23.20 5.79
CA GLY A 262 -21.51 -22.67 7.12
C GLY A 262 -20.25 -23.26 7.76
N ALA A 263 -20.03 -24.57 7.62
CA ALA A 263 -18.82 -25.24 8.11
C ALA A 263 -17.55 -24.71 7.42
N LYS A 264 -17.57 -24.56 6.09
CA LYS A 264 -16.43 -24.02 5.33
C LYS A 264 -16.17 -22.54 5.65
N THR A 265 -17.22 -21.76 5.84
CA THR A 265 -17.09 -20.35 6.28
C THR A 265 -16.43 -20.25 7.65
N GLY A 266 -16.75 -21.16 8.57
CA GLY A 266 -16.05 -21.28 9.86
C GLY A 266 -14.57 -21.60 9.69
N GLN A 267 -14.22 -22.54 8.81
CA GLN A 267 -12.81 -22.88 8.51
C GLN A 267 -12.03 -21.69 7.92
N VAL A 268 -12.65 -20.92 7.01
CA VAL A 268 -12.01 -19.69 6.47
C VAL A 268 -11.73 -18.69 7.58
N ALA A 269 -12.68 -18.52 8.53
CA ALA A 269 -12.49 -17.62 9.66
C ALA A 269 -11.34 -18.08 10.59
N GLU A 270 -11.22 -19.39 10.84
CA GLU A 270 -10.12 -19.97 11.62
C GLU A 270 -8.76 -19.76 10.93
N LEU A 271 -8.65 -20.04 9.63
CA LEU A 271 -7.41 -19.82 8.86
C LEU A 271 -6.99 -18.35 8.83
N ARG A 272 -7.95 -17.44 8.73
CA ARG A 272 -7.67 -16.00 8.79
C ARG A 272 -7.19 -15.56 10.18
N ALA A 273 -7.80 -16.07 11.25
CA ALA A 273 -7.39 -15.78 12.62
C ALA A 273 -5.96 -16.31 12.89
N GLU A 274 -5.65 -17.54 12.45
CA GLU A 274 -4.30 -18.10 12.57
C GLU A 274 -3.27 -17.27 11.79
N ARG A 275 -3.63 -16.79 10.59
CA ARG A 275 -2.76 -15.92 9.82
C ARG A 275 -2.49 -14.58 10.53
N GLU A 276 -3.51 -13.99 11.14
CA GLU A 276 -3.41 -12.74 11.89
C GLU A 276 -2.49 -12.89 13.13
N GLU A 277 -2.56 -14.03 13.84
CA GLU A 277 -1.64 -14.34 14.94
C GLU A 277 -0.17 -14.43 14.45
N LEU A 278 0.06 -15.07 13.31
CA LEU A 278 1.40 -15.18 12.72
C LEU A 278 1.91 -13.82 12.23
N GLU A 279 1.04 -12.94 11.75
CA GLU A 279 1.37 -11.59 11.31
C GLU A 279 1.83 -10.71 12.50
N VAL A 280 1.16 -10.82 13.64
CA VAL A 280 1.60 -10.16 14.89
C VAL A 280 2.98 -10.66 15.30
N GLU A 281 3.22 -11.98 15.31
CA GLU A 281 4.55 -12.54 15.64
C GLU A 281 5.62 -12.07 14.64
N TRP A 282 5.29 -11.97 13.37
CA TRP A 282 6.18 -11.47 12.33
C TRP A 282 6.55 -9.99 12.55
N LEU A 283 5.58 -9.14 12.91
CA LEU A 283 5.80 -7.73 13.24
C LEU A 283 6.69 -7.55 14.46
N GLU A 284 6.46 -8.31 15.55
CA GLU A 284 7.30 -8.28 16.75
C GLU A 284 8.76 -8.67 16.45
N LEU A 285 8.97 -9.63 15.54
CA LEU A 285 10.31 -10.01 15.11
C LEU A 285 10.97 -8.92 14.26
N GLY A 286 10.17 -8.22 13.44
CA GLY A 286 10.61 -7.07 12.64
C GLY A 286 11.10 -5.92 13.53
N GLU A 287 10.31 -5.53 14.52
CA GLU A 287 10.70 -4.49 15.49
C GLU A 287 12.00 -4.84 16.25
N ARG A 288 12.19 -6.12 16.59
CA ARG A 288 13.42 -6.60 17.23
C ARG A 288 14.65 -6.59 16.31
N LEU A 289 14.45 -6.61 15.01
CA LEU A 289 15.53 -6.51 14.01
C LEU A 289 15.95 -5.06 13.73
N GLU A 290 15.03 -4.10 13.95
CA GLU A 290 15.24 -2.67 13.71
C GLU A 290 15.81 -1.94 14.94
N GLY A 291 15.61 -2.44 16.17
CA GLY A 291 16.11 -1.86 17.42
C GLY A 291 17.42 -2.46 17.86
#